data_cce7344b734948cffcd52de7a19517cd
#
_entry.id   cce7344b734948cffcd52de7a19517cd
#
_cell.length_a   1.000
_cell.length_b   1.000
_cell.length_c   1.000
_cell.angle_alpha   90.00
_cell.angle_beta   90.00
_cell.angle_gamma   90.00
#
_symmetry.space_group_name_H-M   'P 1'
#
loop_
_entity.id
_entity.type
_entity.pdbx_description
1 polymer ?
#
loop_
_entity_poly.entity_id
_entity_poly.type
_entity_poly.pdbx_seq_one_letter_code
_entity_poly.pdbx_strand_id
1 'polypeptide(L)'
;MFFRIKQSGPRSYLQIVANQREGGAVRQKVIATLGRTDELAARGGLASLLASGARYCEQVLLLSILQADLEGPRVLAKRIGAPLLFERLWEETGCRAVIEGLLAERRFEFPVERAVFATVLHRIMVSGSDRACEKWMADYAISGVDGLTLHHLYRAMAWLGEELPTDQQAGATPFAPRAIKDLIEEHLFERRRDLFSELSVVFMDTTSLSFVGAGGETLGERGYSKDHRPDLIVW
;
A
#
# COMPACT_ATOMS: atom_id res chain seq x y z
N MET A 1 27.34 7.33 -25.65
CA MET A 1 27.86 8.41 -24.80
C MET A 1 28.68 7.81 -23.69
N PHE A 2 29.79 8.47 -23.28
CA PHE A 2 30.64 8.00 -22.18
C PHE A 2 31.39 9.19 -21.56
N PHE A 3 31.91 9.00 -20.35
CA PHE A 3 32.74 9.99 -19.69
C PHE A 3 34.17 9.93 -20.23
N ARG A 4 34.79 11.10 -20.43
CA ARG A 4 36.19 11.26 -20.84
C ARG A 4 36.86 12.30 -19.93
N ILE A 5 38.08 12.01 -19.50
CA ILE A 5 38.94 12.99 -18.85
C ILE A 5 39.79 13.64 -19.93
N LYS A 6 39.73 14.98 -20.03
CA LYS A 6 40.61 15.78 -20.91
C LYS A 6 41.58 16.57 -20.04
N GLN A 7 42.88 16.40 -20.31
CA GLN A 7 43.90 17.23 -19.73
C GLN A 7 44.08 18.53 -20.52
N SER A 8 44.23 19.65 -19.80
CA SER A 8 44.51 20.94 -20.37
C SER A 8 45.54 21.64 -19.44
N GLY A 9 46.82 21.56 -19.79
CA GLY A 9 47.91 21.97 -18.91
C GLY A 9 47.93 21.16 -17.61
N PRO A 10 48.06 21.80 -16.45
CA PRO A 10 48.08 21.12 -15.16
C PRO A 10 46.65 20.70 -14.67
N ARG A 11 45.60 20.94 -15.43
CA ARG A 11 44.20 20.73 -15.03
C ARG A 11 43.55 19.63 -15.83
N SER A 12 42.72 18.80 -15.14
CA SER A 12 41.92 17.73 -15.76
C SER A 12 40.45 18.10 -15.68
N TYR A 13 39.72 17.88 -16.79
CA TYR A 13 38.29 18.16 -16.94
C TYR A 13 37.52 16.90 -17.28
N LEU A 14 36.39 16.70 -16.59
CA LEU A 14 35.45 15.62 -16.89
C LEU A 14 34.46 16.08 -17.97
N GLN A 15 34.38 15.31 -19.04
CA GLN A 15 33.52 15.61 -20.20
C GLN A 15 32.61 14.42 -20.51
N ILE A 16 31.41 14.71 -20.99
CA ILE A 16 30.52 13.73 -21.65
C ILE A 16 30.76 13.86 -23.16
N VAL A 17 31.08 12.75 -23.79
CA VAL A 17 31.34 12.68 -25.23
C VAL A 17 30.47 11.61 -25.91
N ALA A 18 30.08 11.84 -27.15
CA ALA A 18 29.45 10.86 -27.99
C ALA A 18 30.29 10.59 -29.25
N ASN A 19 30.28 9.33 -29.69
CA ASN A 19 30.81 9.00 -31.01
C ASN A 19 29.75 9.31 -32.08
N GLN A 20 30.10 10.13 -33.02
CA GLN A 20 29.30 10.43 -34.20
C GLN A 20 30.02 9.91 -35.46
N ARG A 21 29.30 9.22 -36.33
CA ARG A 21 29.84 8.77 -37.63
C ARG A 21 29.53 9.85 -38.67
N GLU A 22 30.56 10.43 -39.24
CA GLU A 22 30.46 11.35 -40.36
C GLU A 22 31.40 10.89 -41.48
N GLY A 23 30.86 10.63 -42.67
CA GLY A 23 31.64 10.27 -43.85
C GLY A 23 32.50 8.99 -43.72
N GLY A 24 32.03 8.00 -42.93
CA GLY A 24 32.76 6.74 -42.72
C GLY A 24 33.80 6.77 -41.57
N ALA A 25 34.12 7.94 -41.04
CA ALA A 25 35.01 8.11 -39.89
C ALA A 25 34.24 8.35 -38.57
N VAL A 26 34.74 7.78 -37.47
CA VAL A 26 34.18 8.02 -36.13
C VAL A 26 34.83 9.24 -35.52
N ARG A 27 34.04 10.29 -35.29
CA ARG A 27 34.48 11.51 -34.58
C ARG A 27 33.85 11.57 -33.22
N GLN A 28 34.63 12.02 -32.20
CA GLN A 28 34.12 12.27 -30.87
C GLN A 28 33.61 13.71 -30.75
N LYS A 29 32.32 13.87 -30.46
CA LYS A 29 31.71 15.16 -30.19
C LYS A 29 31.54 15.34 -28.67
N VAL A 30 32.03 16.45 -28.14
CA VAL A 30 31.82 16.84 -26.75
C VAL A 30 30.37 17.33 -26.60
N ILE A 31 29.62 16.69 -25.73
CA ILE A 31 28.23 17.07 -25.43
C ILE A 31 28.20 18.08 -24.30
N ALA A 32 28.97 17.81 -23.23
CA ALA A 32 29.07 18.70 -22.08
C ALA A 32 30.42 18.58 -21.40
N THR A 33 30.89 19.66 -20.79
CA THR A 33 32.02 19.68 -19.86
C THR A 33 31.45 19.87 -18.45
N LEU A 34 31.60 18.87 -17.57
CA LEU A 34 31.00 18.86 -16.24
C LEU A 34 31.79 19.72 -15.24
N GLY A 35 33.09 19.93 -15.48
CA GLY A 35 33.92 20.71 -14.60
C GLY A 35 35.31 20.10 -14.38
N ARG A 36 36.08 20.71 -13.51
CA ARG A 36 37.40 20.19 -13.11
C ARG A 36 37.25 18.98 -12.21
N THR A 37 38.07 17.97 -12.43
CA THR A 37 37.99 16.71 -11.66
C THR A 37 38.30 16.89 -10.17
N ASP A 38 39.24 17.79 -9.82
CA ASP A 38 39.59 18.13 -8.43
C ASP A 38 38.43 18.84 -7.69
N GLU A 39 37.75 19.80 -8.36
CA GLU A 39 36.61 20.51 -7.78
C GLU A 39 35.39 19.62 -7.65
N LEU A 40 35.12 18.77 -8.64
CA LEU A 40 34.01 17.81 -8.61
C LEU A 40 34.19 16.77 -7.50
N ALA A 41 35.44 16.31 -7.27
CA ALA A 41 35.74 15.39 -6.20
C ALA A 41 35.59 16.05 -4.81
N ALA A 42 36.15 17.25 -4.64
CA ALA A 42 36.11 17.96 -3.36
C ALA A 42 34.71 18.35 -2.89
N ARG A 43 33.80 18.64 -3.81
CA ARG A 43 32.40 19.05 -3.50
C ARG A 43 31.41 17.90 -3.50
N GLY A 44 31.82 16.66 -3.73
CA GLY A 44 30.90 15.52 -3.88
C GLY A 44 29.91 15.64 -5.06
N GLY A 45 30.15 16.65 -5.94
CA GLY A 45 29.25 16.99 -7.03
C GLY A 45 29.06 15.85 -8.04
N LEU A 46 30.10 15.03 -8.25
CA LEU A 46 30.01 13.89 -9.16
C LEU A 46 29.07 12.79 -8.59
N ALA A 47 29.16 12.49 -7.30
CA ALA A 47 28.29 11.51 -6.65
C ALA A 47 26.83 11.97 -6.68
N SER A 48 26.59 13.25 -6.40
CA SER A 48 25.25 13.85 -6.45
C SER A 48 24.68 13.84 -7.88
N LEU A 49 25.50 14.15 -8.89
CA LEU A 49 25.09 14.12 -10.30
C LEU A 49 24.74 12.69 -10.76
N LEU A 50 25.55 11.69 -10.37
CA LEU A 50 25.31 10.29 -10.68
C LEU A 50 24.05 9.77 -9.97
N ALA A 51 23.83 10.11 -8.71
CA ALA A 51 22.62 9.74 -7.96
C ALA A 51 21.35 10.38 -8.55
N SER A 52 21.44 11.63 -9.01
CA SER A 52 20.34 12.30 -9.72
C SER A 52 20.12 11.68 -11.09
N GLY A 53 21.20 11.40 -11.83
CA GLY A 53 21.13 10.76 -13.14
C GLY A 53 20.57 9.32 -13.08
N ALA A 54 20.91 8.56 -12.05
CA ALA A 54 20.40 7.21 -11.84
C ALA A 54 18.86 7.22 -11.71
N ARG A 55 18.29 8.14 -10.91
CA ARG A 55 16.82 8.31 -10.81
C ARG A 55 16.17 8.66 -12.14
N TYR A 56 16.83 9.47 -12.95
CA TYR A 56 16.35 9.84 -14.28
C TYR A 56 16.44 8.67 -15.27
N CYS A 57 17.53 7.89 -15.23
CA CYS A 57 17.69 6.69 -16.05
C CYS A 57 16.64 5.64 -15.72
N GLU A 58 16.31 5.45 -14.46
CA GLU A 58 15.26 4.51 -14.03
C GLU A 58 13.89 4.90 -14.59
N GLN A 59 13.54 6.19 -14.54
CA GLN A 59 12.30 6.71 -15.12
C GLN A 59 12.29 6.62 -16.66
N VAL A 60 13.40 6.98 -17.31
CA VAL A 60 13.51 6.90 -18.79
C VAL A 60 13.51 5.47 -19.27
N LEU A 61 14.14 4.54 -18.54
CA LEU A 61 14.12 3.11 -18.87
C LEU A 61 12.69 2.55 -18.76
N LEU A 62 11.97 2.89 -17.69
CA LEU A 62 10.56 2.52 -17.53
C LEU A 62 9.68 3.07 -18.66
N LEU A 63 9.86 4.36 -19.01
CA LEU A 63 9.13 4.97 -20.11
C LEU A 63 9.48 4.36 -21.47
N SER A 64 10.75 4.04 -21.72
CA SER A 64 11.17 3.39 -22.98
C SER A 64 10.67 1.94 -23.10
N ILE A 65 10.58 1.22 -21.98
CA ILE A 65 9.99 -0.14 -21.94
C ILE A 65 8.47 -0.06 -22.18
N LEU A 66 7.80 0.97 -21.66
CA LEU A 66 6.37 1.19 -21.87
C LEU A 66 6.03 1.65 -23.30
N GLN A 67 6.96 2.37 -23.97
CA GLN A 67 6.77 2.87 -25.33
C GLN A 67 7.23 1.91 -26.42
N ALA A 68 8.13 0.99 -26.09
CA ALA A 68 8.53 -0.06 -27.01
C ALA A 68 7.50 -1.19 -26.92
N ASP A 69 6.76 -1.41 -27.99
CA ASP A 69 5.98 -2.64 -28.24
C ASP A 69 6.93 -3.85 -28.39
N LEU A 70 7.82 -4.03 -27.42
CA LEU A 70 8.76 -5.13 -27.38
C LEU A 70 8.04 -6.32 -26.75
N GLU A 71 7.88 -7.39 -27.49
CA GLU A 71 7.56 -8.75 -27.04
C GLU A 71 8.66 -9.32 -26.10
N GLY A 72 9.09 -8.52 -25.12
CA GLY A 72 10.06 -8.92 -24.12
C GLY A 72 9.38 -9.20 -22.77
N PRO A 73 10.01 -9.94 -21.87
CA PRO A 73 9.47 -10.19 -20.55
C PRO A 73 9.24 -8.85 -19.83
N ARG A 74 7.98 -8.54 -19.52
CA ARG A 74 7.63 -7.38 -18.70
C ARG A 74 8.13 -7.62 -17.29
N VAL A 75 9.14 -6.88 -16.87
CA VAL A 75 9.60 -6.89 -15.48
C VAL A 75 8.64 -6.04 -14.66
N LEU A 76 7.81 -6.68 -13.86
CA LEU A 76 6.93 -6.02 -12.90
C LEU A 76 7.63 -6.05 -11.53
N ALA A 77 8.07 -4.90 -11.05
CA ALA A 77 8.58 -4.78 -9.69
C ALA A 77 7.42 -4.53 -8.73
N LYS A 78 7.21 -5.43 -7.77
CA LYS A 78 6.21 -5.29 -6.70
C LYS A 78 6.90 -5.08 -5.36
N ARG A 79 6.32 -4.24 -4.52
CA ARG A 79 6.78 -4.02 -3.14
C ARG A 79 6.41 -5.23 -2.29
N ILE A 80 7.37 -5.77 -1.52
CA ILE A 80 7.16 -6.99 -0.73
C ILE A 80 7.33 -6.78 0.79
N GLY A 81 8.06 -5.76 1.23
CA GLY A 81 8.47 -5.62 2.64
C GLY A 81 7.30 -5.57 3.61
N ALA A 82 6.36 -4.67 3.40
CA ALA A 82 5.19 -4.55 4.26
C ALA A 82 4.28 -5.80 4.21
N PRO A 83 3.91 -6.35 3.03
CA PRO A 83 3.17 -7.61 2.98
C PRO A 83 3.79 -8.74 3.79
N LEU A 84 5.09 -8.96 3.71
CA LEU A 84 5.78 -10.01 4.48
C LEU A 84 5.69 -9.81 5.98
N LEU A 85 5.89 -8.59 6.46
CA LEU A 85 5.80 -8.29 7.89
C LEU A 85 4.38 -8.51 8.41
N PHE A 86 3.39 -7.95 7.73
CA PHE A 86 1.99 -8.05 8.17
C PHE A 86 1.40 -9.43 7.96
N GLU A 87 1.85 -10.20 6.97
CA GLU A 87 1.48 -11.60 6.80
C GLU A 87 1.90 -12.43 8.02
N ARG A 88 3.14 -12.23 8.47
CA ARG A 88 3.63 -12.89 9.68
C ARG A 88 2.84 -12.48 10.92
N LEU A 89 2.59 -11.19 11.11
CA LEU A 89 1.78 -10.71 12.23
C LEU A 89 0.34 -11.27 12.19
N TRP A 90 -0.25 -11.37 10.99
CA TRP A 90 -1.58 -11.92 10.78
C TRP A 90 -1.68 -13.40 11.19
N GLU A 91 -0.63 -14.17 10.95
CA GLU A 91 -0.50 -15.55 11.39
C GLU A 91 -0.24 -15.65 12.90
N GLU A 92 0.75 -14.91 13.42
CA GLU A 92 1.13 -14.93 14.83
C GLU A 92 0.01 -14.44 15.76
N THR A 93 -0.77 -13.47 15.33
CA THR A 93 -1.95 -13.01 16.09
C THR A 93 -3.13 -13.98 16.03
N GLY A 94 -3.12 -14.91 15.07
CA GLY A 94 -4.17 -15.90 14.88
C GLY A 94 -5.35 -15.42 14.04
N CYS A 95 -5.27 -14.23 13.44
CA CYS A 95 -6.33 -13.67 12.59
C CYS A 95 -6.72 -14.60 11.46
N ARG A 96 -5.71 -15.17 10.74
CA ARG A 96 -5.96 -16.14 9.68
C ARG A 96 -6.75 -17.33 10.19
N ALA A 97 -6.27 -17.97 11.24
CA ALA A 97 -6.88 -19.20 11.76
C ALA A 97 -8.31 -18.99 12.26
N VAL A 98 -8.60 -17.85 12.89
CA VAL A 98 -9.95 -17.49 13.34
C VAL A 98 -10.89 -17.30 12.15
N ILE A 99 -10.47 -16.51 11.15
CA ILE A 99 -11.29 -16.24 9.97
C ILE A 99 -11.53 -17.50 9.16
N GLU A 100 -10.49 -18.32 8.91
CA GLU A 100 -10.62 -19.60 8.20
C GLU A 100 -11.52 -20.59 8.97
N GLY A 101 -11.45 -20.60 10.30
CA GLY A 101 -12.34 -21.39 11.15
C GLY A 101 -13.81 -21.01 10.97
N LEU A 102 -14.13 -19.72 10.95
CA LEU A 102 -15.50 -19.22 10.73
C LEU A 102 -15.98 -19.42 9.28
N LEU A 103 -15.06 -19.59 8.34
CA LEU A 103 -15.36 -19.89 6.94
C LEU A 103 -15.47 -21.40 6.63
N ALA A 104 -15.12 -22.29 7.56
CA ALA A 104 -14.98 -23.72 7.29
C ALA A 104 -16.27 -24.38 6.74
N GLU A 105 -17.44 -23.93 7.19
CA GLU A 105 -18.73 -24.41 6.73
C GLU A 105 -19.36 -23.58 5.60
N ARG A 106 -18.66 -22.55 5.14
CA ARG A 106 -19.12 -21.60 4.12
C ARG A 106 -18.41 -21.85 2.78
N ARG A 107 -19.15 -21.68 1.71
CA ARG A 107 -18.60 -21.79 0.35
C ARG A 107 -18.63 -20.45 -0.36
N PHE A 108 -17.45 -19.91 -0.63
CA PHE A 108 -17.25 -18.72 -1.42
C PHE A 108 -16.45 -19.07 -2.67
N GLU A 109 -16.71 -18.34 -3.76
CA GLU A 109 -16.00 -18.51 -5.05
C GLU A 109 -14.63 -17.84 -5.04
N PHE A 110 -14.27 -17.16 -3.96
CA PHE A 110 -13.03 -16.40 -3.82
C PHE A 110 -12.48 -16.53 -2.39
N PRO A 111 -11.20 -16.29 -2.17
CA PRO A 111 -10.58 -16.39 -0.84
C PRO A 111 -10.97 -15.19 0.04
N VAL A 112 -12.04 -15.33 0.81
CA VAL A 112 -12.57 -14.26 1.69
C VAL A 112 -11.54 -13.79 2.69
N GLU A 113 -10.81 -14.71 3.31
CA GLU A 113 -9.75 -14.38 4.28
C GLU A 113 -8.68 -13.48 3.65
N ARG A 114 -8.26 -13.78 2.41
CA ARG A 114 -7.31 -12.96 1.67
C ARG A 114 -7.87 -11.56 1.33
N ALA A 115 -9.14 -11.47 1.01
CA ALA A 115 -9.80 -10.20 0.75
C ALA A 115 -9.85 -9.33 2.02
N VAL A 116 -10.17 -9.92 3.18
CA VAL A 116 -10.11 -9.24 4.48
C VAL A 116 -8.69 -8.77 4.79
N PHE A 117 -7.69 -9.66 4.66
CA PHE A 117 -6.29 -9.32 4.89
C PHE A 117 -5.84 -8.14 4.02
N ALA A 118 -6.11 -8.19 2.72
CA ALA A 118 -5.74 -7.11 1.79
C ALA A 118 -6.37 -5.77 2.17
N THR A 119 -7.65 -5.78 2.56
CA THR A 119 -8.36 -4.57 3.01
C THR A 119 -7.78 -4.01 4.30
N VAL A 120 -7.49 -4.86 5.28
CA VAL A 120 -6.87 -4.46 6.55
C VAL A 120 -5.47 -3.90 6.29
N LEU A 121 -4.65 -4.62 5.53
CA LEU A 121 -3.30 -4.18 5.17
C LEU A 121 -3.29 -2.81 4.48
N HIS A 122 -4.19 -2.62 3.50
CA HIS A 122 -4.33 -1.34 2.80
C HIS A 122 -4.69 -0.20 3.76
N ARG A 123 -5.65 -0.42 4.68
CA ARG A 123 -6.08 0.60 5.63
C ARG A 123 -4.99 0.96 6.65
N ILE A 124 -4.19 0.00 7.08
CA ILE A 124 -3.04 0.25 7.96
C ILE A 124 -1.97 1.08 7.23
N MET A 125 -1.71 0.79 5.95
CA MET A 125 -0.61 1.42 5.23
C MET A 125 -0.96 2.77 4.60
N VAL A 126 -2.15 2.92 4.06
CA VAL A 126 -2.51 4.07 3.21
C VAL A 126 -3.81 4.75 3.65
N SER A 127 -4.68 4.03 4.35
CA SER A 127 -5.98 4.53 4.82
C SER A 127 -6.88 5.05 3.69
N GLY A 128 -7.48 4.13 2.93
CA GLY A 128 -8.32 4.47 1.77
C GLY A 128 -9.54 3.57 1.63
N SER A 129 -10.33 3.80 0.59
CA SER A 129 -11.50 2.99 0.24
C SER A 129 -11.12 1.63 -0.35
N ASP A 130 -12.05 0.68 -0.37
CA ASP A 130 -11.85 -0.63 -1.00
C ASP A 130 -11.56 -0.51 -2.50
N ARG A 131 -12.11 0.51 -3.17
CA ARG A 131 -11.78 0.84 -4.55
C ARG A 131 -10.31 1.28 -4.73
N ALA A 132 -9.77 1.98 -3.75
CA ALA A 132 -8.34 2.33 -3.73
C ALA A 132 -7.50 1.08 -3.44
N CYS A 133 -7.97 0.19 -2.56
CA CYS A 133 -7.32 -1.09 -2.24
C CYS A 133 -7.13 -1.96 -3.49
N GLU A 134 -8.15 -2.11 -4.34
CA GLU A 134 -8.05 -2.89 -5.58
C GLU A 134 -6.89 -2.42 -6.47
N LYS A 135 -6.75 -1.11 -6.65
CA LYS A 135 -5.64 -0.54 -7.42
C LYS A 135 -4.30 -0.69 -6.72
N TRP A 136 -4.28 -0.46 -5.42
CA TRP A 136 -3.10 -0.52 -4.59
C TRP A 136 -2.50 -1.94 -4.53
N MET A 137 -3.33 -3.00 -4.50
CA MET A 137 -2.87 -4.39 -4.51
C MET A 137 -1.98 -4.73 -5.71
N ALA A 138 -2.17 -4.06 -6.85
CA ALA A 138 -1.37 -4.30 -8.05
C ALA A 138 0.12 -3.96 -7.86
N ASP A 139 0.43 -3.01 -6.97
CA ASP A 139 1.79 -2.53 -6.70
C ASP A 139 2.54 -3.37 -5.65
N TYR A 140 1.86 -4.33 -5.01
CA TYR A 140 2.41 -5.13 -3.92
C TYR A 140 2.39 -6.63 -4.23
N ALA A 141 3.41 -7.34 -3.74
CA ALA A 141 3.45 -8.80 -3.77
C ALA A 141 2.75 -9.33 -2.52
N ILE A 142 1.46 -9.57 -2.61
CA ILE A 142 0.63 -10.14 -1.54
C ILE A 142 0.22 -11.55 -1.98
N SER A 143 0.50 -12.54 -1.16
CA SER A 143 0.17 -13.94 -1.47
C SER A 143 -1.35 -14.16 -1.44
N GLY A 144 -1.87 -14.87 -2.44
CA GLY A 144 -3.26 -15.33 -2.49
C GLY A 144 -4.30 -14.26 -2.81
N VAL A 145 -3.88 -13.05 -3.27
CA VAL A 145 -4.81 -11.99 -3.69
C VAL A 145 -5.01 -11.90 -5.20
N ASP A 146 -4.30 -12.74 -5.96
CA ASP A 146 -4.41 -12.74 -7.42
C ASP A 146 -5.85 -13.05 -7.85
N GLY A 147 -6.40 -12.21 -8.71
CA GLY A 147 -7.79 -12.34 -9.16
C GLY A 147 -8.85 -11.73 -8.22
N LEU A 148 -8.47 -11.17 -7.08
CA LEU A 148 -9.39 -10.38 -6.26
C LEU A 148 -9.75 -9.08 -6.98
N THR A 149 -11.05 -8.77 -6.98
CA THR A 149 -11.62 -7.55 -7.55
C THR A 149 -12.35 -6.77 -6.48
N LEU A 150 -12.71 -5.52 -6.76
CA LEU A 150 -13.51 -4.68 -5.88
C LEU A 150 -14.77 -5.38 -5.35
N HIS A 151 -15.45 -6.15 -6.21
CA HIS A 151 -16.65 -6.90 -5.82
C HIS A 151 -16.35 -7.92 -4.71
N HIS A 152 -15.20 -8.60 -4.79
CA HIS A 152 -14.77 -9.55 -3.76
C HIS A 152 -14.48 -8.84 -2.43
N LEU A 153 -13.85 -7.66 -2.46
CA LEU A 153 -13.61 -6.85 -1.27
C LEU A 153 -14.92 -6.45 -0.60
N TYR A 154 -15.90 -5.95 -1.37
CA TYR A 154 -17.23 -5.62 -0.82
C TYR A 154 -17.95 -6.82 -0.25
N ARG A 155 -17.89 -7.98 -0.90
CA ARG A 155 -18.50 -9.21 -0.37
C ARG A 155 -17.82 -9.69 0.91
N ALA A 156 -16.51 -9.52 1.03
CA ALA A 156 -15.79 -9.82 2.27
C ALA A 156 -16.20 -8.88 3.42
N MET A 157 -16.38 -7.59 3.13
CA MET A 157 -16.88 -6.62 4.12
C MET A 157 -18.33 -6.92 4.51
N ALA A 158 -19.19 -7.28 3.55
CA ALA A 158 -20.56 -7.70 3.83
C ALA A 158 -20.61 -8.95 4.73
N TRP A 159 -19.72 -9.92 4.50
CA TRP A 159 -19.60 -11.10 5.35
C TRP A 159 -19.18 -10.72 6.79
N LEU A 160 -18.24 -9.82 6.99
CA LEU A 160 -17.87 -9.35 8.34
C LEU A 160 -19.03 -8.68 9.08
N GLY A 161 -19.91 -7.99 8.35
CA GLY A 161 -21.12 -7.36 8.87
C GLY A 161 -22.36 -8.25 8.88
N GLU A 162 -22.26 -9.53 8.49
CA GLU A 162 -23.38 -10.47 8.52
C GLU A 162 -23.83 -10.70 9.95
N GLU A 163 -25.11 -10.46 10.23
CA GLU A 163 -25.69 -10.63 11.55
C GLU A 163 -25.68 -12.10 11.99
N LEU A 164 -25.38 -12.34 13.23
CA LEU A 164 -25.40 -13.69 13.81
C LEU A 164 -26.85 -14.17 13.98
N PRO A 165 -27.08 -15.49 14.00
CA PRO A 165 -28.38 -16.07 14.31
C PRO A 165 -28.91 -15.61 15.66
N THR A 166 -30.24 -15.64 15.85
CA THR A 166 -30.92 -15.11 17.04
C THR A 166 -30.44 -15.72 18.36
N ASP A 167 -30.03 -16.97 18.35
CA ASP A 167 -29.50 -17.69 19.50
C ASP A 167 -28.09 -17.20 19.91
N GLN A 168 -27.39 -16.49 19.03
CA GLN A 168 -26.05 -15.93 19.26
C GLN A 168 -26.06 -14.41 19.49
N GLN A 169 -27.23 -13.80 19.61
CA GLN A 169 -27.42 -12.36 19.82
C GLN A 169 -27.37 -11.95 21.30
N ALA A 170 -26.84 -12.77 22.20
CA ALA A 170 -26.71 -12.42 23.62
C ALA A 170 -25.86 -11.16 23.79
N GLY A 171 -26.40 -10.15 24.49
CA GLY A 171 -25.75 -8.84 24.69
C GLY A 171 -25.95 -7.83 23.54
N ALA A 172 -26.57 -8.22 22.44
CA ALA A 172 -26.91 -7.30 21.36
C ALA A 172 -27.98 -6.29 21.78
N THR A 173 -27.92 -5.10 21.16
CA THR A 173 -29.00 -4.12 21.26
C THR A 173 -29.76 -4.03 19.92
N PRO A 174 -30.98 -3.48 19.89
CA PRO A 174 -31.70 -3.29 18.62
C PRO A 174 -30.95 -2.41 17.61
N PHE A 175 -30.03 -1.58 18.07
CA PHE A 175 -29.22 -0.66 17.26
C PHE A 175 -27.82 -1.20 16.93
N ALA A 176 -27.38 -2.27 17.60
CA ALA A 176 -26.09 -2.89 17.40
C ALA A 176 -26.24 -4.43 17.50
N PRO A 177 -26.77 -5.07 16.44
CA PRO A 177 -26.83 -6.51 16.38
C PRO A 177 -25.39 -7.08 16.31
N ARG A 178 -25.19 -8.25 16.91
CA ARG A 178 -23.91 -8.94 16.80
C ARG A 178 -23.74 -9.52 15.41
N ALA A 179 -22.53 -9.39 14.88
CA ALA A 179 -22.15 -9.81 13.55
C ALA A 179 -20.90 -10.72 13.58
N ILE A 180 -20.51 -11.25 12.44
CA ILE A 180 -19.32 -12.11 12.30
C ILE A 180 -18.05 -11.42 12.84
N LYS A 181 -17.90 -10.11 12.64
CA LYS A 181 -16.76 -9.34 13.17
C LYS A 181 -16.62 -9.48 14.69
N ASP A 182 -17.75 -9.53 15.42
CA ASP A 182 -17.75 -9.63 16.88
C ASP A 182 -17.23 -10.99 17.34
N LEU A 183 -17.58 -12.07 16.61
CA LEU A 183 -16.99 -13.39 16.86
C LEU A 183 -15.48 -13.42 16.62
N ILE A 184 -15.01 -12.74 15.57
CA ILE A 184 -13.57 -12.64 15.29
C ILE A 184 -12.87 -11.96 16.46
N GLU A 185 -13.40 -10.82 16.95
CA GLU A 185 -12.85 -10.08 18.08
C GLU A 185 -12.81 -10.92 19.34
N GLU A 186 -13.91 -11.65 19.65
CA GLU A 186 -14.01 -12.54 20.82
C GLU A 186 -12.97 -13.66 20.75
N HIS A 187 -12.87 -14.36 19.62
CA HIS A 187 -11.89 -15.43 19.45
C HIS A 187 -10.45 -14.93 19.53
N LEU A 188 -10.15 -13.75 18.99
CA LEU A 188 -8.83 -13.16 19.08
C LEU A 188 -8.50 -12.73 20.51
N PHE A 189 -9.47 -12.20 21.25
CA PHE A 189 -9.33 -11.86 22.65
C PHE A 189 -9.06 -13.10 23.52
N GLU A 190 -9.82 -14.18 23.31
CA GLU A 190 -9.62 -15.43 24.04
C GLU A 190 -8.23 -16.04 23.82
N ARG A 191 -7.72 -15.97 22.60
CA ARG A 191 -6.36 -16.44 22.26
C ARG A 191 -5.26 -15.63 22.93
N ARG A 192 -5.54 -14.40 23.36
CA ARG A 192 -4.61 -13.47 24.01
C ARG A 192 -4.95 -13.19 25.45
N ARG A 193 -5.77 -14.02 26.04
CA ARG A 193 -6.25 -13.84 27.41
C ARG A 193 -5.12 -13.79 28.44
N ASP A 194 -4.03 -14.53 28.21
CA ASP A 194 -2.82 -14.49 29.02
C ASP A 194 -2.19 -13.08 29.08
N LEU A 195 -2.22 -12.34 27.98
CA LEU A 195 -1.71 -10.97 27.91
C LEU A 195 -2.63 -9.96 28.63
N PHE A 196 -3.93 -10.26 28.73
CA PHE A 196 -4.98 -9.40 29.27
C PHE A 196 -5.60 -9.95 30.55
N SER A 197 -4.95 -10.89 31.23
CA SER A 197 -5.51 -11.58 32.39
C SER A 197 -5.83 -10.69 33.58
N GLU A 198 -5.22 -9.50 33.66
CA GLU A 198 -5.49 -8.50 34.70
C GLU A 198 -5.87 -7.14 34.11
N LEU A 199 -7.10 -7.04 33.60
CA LEU A 199 -7.65 -5.76 33.14
C LEU A 199 -8.13 -4.92 34.36
N SER A 200 -7.22 -4.21 34.95
CA SER A 200 -7.55 -3.29 36.06
C SER A 200 -8.15 -1.97 35.58
N VAL A 201 -7.89 -1.59 34.35
CA VAL A 201 -8.36 -0.34 33.72
C VAL A 201 -8.77 -0.60 32.29
N VAL A 202 -9.97 -0.16 31.92
CA VAL A 202 -10.48 -0.19 30.56
C VAL A 202 -10.71 1.25 30.10
N PHE A 203 -10.09 1.62 28.99
CA PHE A 203 -10.34 2.90 28.32
C PHE A 203 -11.42 2.71 27.26
N MET A 204 -12.50 3.48 27.36
CA MET A 204 -13.55 3.50 26.36
C MET A 204 -13.55 4.86 25.66
N ASP A 205 -13.51 4.85 24.34
CA ASP A 205 -13.67 6.03 23.51
C ASP A 205 -14.72 5.78 22.43
N THR A 206 -15.47 6.84 22.08
CA THR A 206 -16.47 6.80 21.02
C THR A 206 -15.92 7.46 19.76
N THR A 207 -16.18 6.88 18.60
CA THR A 207 -15.81 7.44 17.32
C THR A 207 -17.02 8.13 16.69
N SER A 208 -16.85 9.38 16.22
CA SER A 208 -17.86 10.07 15.46
C SER A 208 -17.72 9.75 13.97
N LEU A 209 -18.79 9.33 13.32
CA LEU A 209 -18.87 9.18 11.89
C LEU A 209 -19.63 10.37 11.31
N SER A 210 -19.07 11.04 10.32
CA SER A 210 -19.70 12.16 9.65
C SER A 210 -19.94 11.85 8.18
N PHE A 211 -21.08 12.27 7.67
CA PHE A 211 -21.47 12.09 6.28
C PHE A 211 -21.32 13.41 5.52
N VAL A 212 -20.75 13.33 4.32
CA VAL A 212 -20.66 14.45 3.40
C VAL A 212 -21.81 14.32 2.39
N GLY A 213 -22.70 15.33 2.35
CA GLY A 213 -23.87 15.31 1.49
C GLY A 213 -25.18 15.39 2.27
N ALA A 214 -26.29 14.95 1.65
CA ALA A 214 -27.62 15.00 2.25
C ALA A 214 -27.84 14.03 3.43
N GLY A 215 -26.91 13.08 3.63
CA GLY A 215 -27.02 12.03 4.66
C GLY A 215 -28.12 11.02 4.35
N GLY A 216 -28.20 9.98 5.19
CA GLY A 216 -29.34 9.05 5.20
C GLY A 216 -30.49 9.60 6.03
N GLU A 217 -31.71 9.47 5.57
CA GLU A 217 -32.90 9.98 6.27
C GLU A 217 -33.17 9.28 7.62
N THR A 218 -32.48 8.15 7.89
CA THR A 218 -32.81 7.27 9.02
C THR A 218 -31.69 7.08 10.05
N LEU A 219 -30.44 7.32 9.72
CA LEU A 219 -29.29 6.98 10.57
C LEU A 219 -28.40 8.16 10.94
N GLY A 220 -28.60 9.31 10.35
CA GLY A 220 -27.75 10.45 10.62
C GLY A 220 -28.55 11.72 10.81
N GLU A 221 -28.30 12.43 11.90
CA GLU A 221 -28.87 13.74 12.18
C GLU A 221 -27.76 14.78 12.34
N ARG A 222 -28.08 16.06 12.12
CA ARG A 222 -27.17 17.15 12.41
C ARG A 222 -27.06 17.31 13.92
N GLY A 223 -25.84 17.16 14.43
CA GLY A 223 -25.59 17.19 15.85
C GLY A 223 -24.18 17.56 16.22
N TYR A 224 -23.87 17.41 17.50
CA TYR A 224 -22.55 17.68 18.04
C TYR A 224 -21.57 16.57 17.59
N SER A 225 -20.48 16.95 16.94
CA SER A 225 -19.36 16.06 16.65
C SER A 225 -18.14 16.42 17.50
N LYS A 226 -17.30 15.44 17.81
CA LYS A 226 -16.00 15.67 18.49
C LYS A 226 -15.12 16.67 17.73
N ASP A 227 -15.26 16.75 16.41
CA ASP A 227 -14.49 17.63 15.53
C ASP A 227 -15.06 19.05 15.43
N HIS A 228 -16.09 19.36 16.24
CA HIS A 228 -16.79 20.66 16.22
C HIS A 228 -17.28 21.09 14.83
N ARG A 229 -17.78 20.12 14.03
CA ARG A 229 -18.31 20.32 12.68
C ARG A 229 -19.85 20.20 12.66
N PRO A 230 -20.59 21.26 13.09
CA PRO A 230 -22.06 21.23 13.13
C PRO A 230 -22.69 21.24 11.74
N ASP A 231 -21.92 21.48 10.69
CA ASP A 231 -22.30 21.44 9.30
C ASP A 231 -22.44 20.03 8.72
N LEU A 232 -21.89 19.01 9.43
CA LEU A 232 -21.96 17.62 9.00
C LEU A 232 -23.05 16.86 9.74
N ILE A 233 -23.61 15.87 9.06
CA ILE A 233 -24.53 14.90 9.66
C ILE A 233 -23.69 13.87 10.39
N VAL A 234 -24.00 13.66 11.68
CA VAL A 234 -23.26 12.75 12.58
C VAL A 234 -24.16 11.59 12.96
N TRP A 235 -23.56 10.44 13.09
CA TRP A 235 -24.20 9.24 13.63
C TRP A 235 -23.50 8.80 14.90
#